data_288a9a9113a2aacf958a7179acca6cd1
#
_entry.id   288a9a9113a2aacf958a7179acca6cd1
#
_cell.length_a   1.000
_cell.length_b   1.000
_cell.length_c   1.000
_cell.angle_alpha   90.00
_cell.angle_beta   90.00
_cell.angle_gamma   90.00
#
_symmetry.space_group_name_H-M   'P 1'
#
loop_
_entity.id
_entity.type
_entity.pdbx_description
1 polymer ?
#
loop_
_entity_poly.entity_id
_entity_poly.type
_entity_poly.pdbx_seq_one_letter_code
_entity_poly.pdbx_strand_id
1 'polypeptide(L)'
;YEISLGLVGSEMCIRDRTQPAYFIGLIVFIGYLLLKKPIYDAFAGFIKATVGYMILSVGSSGLVGNFRPILVGLKDRFNLHAMVIDPYFGQNAVTEGLQEQFGRTFSQVMILLLIAFIMNLVLVRLKKWTKMRAVFTTGHVQMQQASTAFWLILFCFPKLGSTPILIVMGLILGLYWAVGSNLTVEITQELTEGGGFAIAHQQMFGIALFGSIAKKMKGENSKRLDDLKFPGFLSIFNENMVATSILMFLFFGAILMVLGKDYLVEAGFIAETQNFFFYTMTTAFNFAVYLAILQLGVRTFVTELTNSFQGISNSFLPGAVPGIDCAAVSVSYTHLTLPTKLEV
;
A
#
# COMPACT_ATOMS: atom_id res chain seq x y z
N TYR A 1 4.97 26.03 -34.71
CA TYR A 1 4.62 26.37 -33.29
C TYR A 1 3.34 25.68 -32.82
N GLU A 2 2.34 25.49 -33.69
CA GLU A 2 1.06 24.85 -33.33
C GLU A 2 1.17 23.34 -33.15
N ILE A 3 2.08 22.66 -33.85
CA ILE A 3 2.28 21.20 -33.74
C ILE A 3 2.90 20.82 -32.39
N SER A 4 3.75 21.66 -31.81
CA SER A 4 4.37 21.40 -30.50
C SER A 4 3.37 21.55 -29.34
N LEU A 5 2.41 22.46 -29.46
CA LEU A 5 1.35 22.65 -28.44
C LEU A 5 0.35 21.48 -28.42
N GLY A 6 0.04 20.88 -29.57
CA GLY A 6 -0.81 19.70 -29.66
C GLY A 6 -0.16 18.44 -29.05
N LEU A 7 1.16 18.25 -29.25
CA LEU A 7 1.92 17.15 -28.66
C LEU A 7 2.10 17.30 -27.15
N VAL A 8 2.41 18.51 -26.68
CA VAL A 8 2.49 18.81 -25.23
C VAL A 8 1.12 18.63 -24.54
N GLY A 9 0.04 19.03 -25.18
CA GLY A 9 -1.32 18.80 -24.70
C GLY A 9 -1.69 17.32 -24.64
N SER A 10 -1.28 16.51 -25.63
CA SER A 10 -1.53 15.08 -25.64
C SER A 10 -0.69 14.31 -24.62
N GLU A 11 0.59 14.68 -24.44
CA GLU A 11 1.45 14.10 -23.42
C GLU A 11 0.98 14.48 -21.99
N MET A 12 0.55 15.71 -21.77
CA MET A 12 -0.02 16.14 -20.51
C MET A 12 -1.33 15.39 -20.19
N CYS A 13 -2.23 15.24 -21.15
CA CYS A 13 -3.43 14.43 -20.99
C CYS A 13 -3.16 12.94 -20.73
N ILE A 14 -2.12 12.37 -21.33
CA ILE A 14 -1.73 10.97 -21.09
C ILE A 14 -1.12 10.83 -19.69
N ARG A 15 -0.29 11.77 -19.29
CA ARG A 15 0.34 11.79 -17.96
C ARG A 15 -0.69 11.92 -16.83
N ASP A 16 -1.71 12.74 -17.02
CA ASP A 16 -2.80 12.90 -16.06
C ASP A 16 -3.70 11.66 -15.96
N ARG A 17 -3.93 10.97 -17.07
CA ARG A 17 -4.73 9.73 -17.09
C ARG A 17 -4.02 8.52 -16.50
N THR A 18 -2.71 8.54 -16.37
CA THR A 18 -1.90 7.45 -15.79
C THR A 18 -1.66 7.61 -14.29
N GLN A 19 -2.23 8.64 -13.65
CA GLN A 19 -2.16 8.76 -12.20
C GLN A 19 -2.90 7.60 -11.51
N PRO A 20 -2.26 6.90 -10.57
CA PRO A 20 -2.85 5.74 -9.91
C PRO A 20 -4.22 6.02 -9.27
N ALA A 21 -4.41 7.23 -8.75
CA ALA A 21 -5.66 7.65 -8.13
C ALA A 21 -6.86 7.55 -9.10
N TYR A 22 -6.72 8.08 -10.32
CA TYR A 22 -7.78 8.04 -11.32
C TYR A 22 -8.03 6.64 -11.88
N PHE A 23 -6.96 5.85 -12.01
CA PHE A 23 -7.08 4.46 -12.45
C PHE A 23 -7.89 3.62 -11.45
N ILE A 24 -7.61 3.76 -10.15
CA ILE A 24 -8.37 3.09 -9.08
C ILE A 24 -9.82 3.57 -9.09
N GLY A 25 -10.04 4.88 -9.20
CA GLY A 25 -11.38 5.44 -9.33
C GLY A 25 -12.16 4.85 -10.52
N LEU A 26 -11.50 4.71 -11.68
CA LEU A 26 -12.13 4.13 -12.89
C LEU A 26 -12.51 2.65 -12.67
N ILE A 27 -11.66 1.87 -12.01
CA ILE A 27 -11.99 0.48 -11.64
C ILE A 27 -13.25 0.45 -10.77
N VAL A 28 -13.34 1.34 -9.79
CA VAL A 28 -14.50 1.45 -8.90
C VAL A 28 -15.74 1.83 -9.69
N PHE A 29 -15.66 2.80 -10.59
CA PHE A 29 -16.75 3.21 -11.46
C PHE A 29 -17.30 2.04 -12.29
N ILE A 30 -16.40 1.33 -12.99
CA ILE A 30 -16.76 0.17 -13.81
C ILE A 30 -17.40 -0.93 -12.95
N GLY A 31 -16.81 -1.23 -11.80
CA GLY A 31 -17.34 -2.25 -10.90
C GLY A 31 -18.73 -1.93 -10.39
N TYR A 32 -19.01 -0.67 -10.10
CA TYR A 32 -20.36 -0.23 -9.69
C TYR A 32 -21.38 -0.32 -10.82
N LEU A 33 -20.98 -0.03 -12.07
CA LEU A 33 -21.84 -0.26 -13.23
C LEU A 33 -22.15 -1.75 -13.44
N LEU A 34 -21.16 -2.63 -13.20
CA LEU A 34 -21.35 -4.08 -13.27
C LEU A 34 -22.27 -4.60 -12.15
N LEU A 35 -22.30 -3.94 -10.99
CA LEU A 35 -23.29 -4.16 -9.94
C LEU A 35 -24.67 -3.62 -10.26
N LYS A 36 -24.83 -3.01 -11.44
CA LYS A 36 -26.09 -2.34 -11.86
C LYS A 36 -26.52 -1.20 -10.92
N LYS A 37 -25.57 -0.57 -10.25
CA LYS A 37 -25.85 0.65 -9.47
C LYS A 37 -26.16 1.83 -10.39
N PRO A 38 -26.95 2.80 -9.93
CA PRO A 38 -27.19 4.03 -10.69
C PRO A 38 -25.87 4.76 -11.02
N ILE A 39 -25.84 5.48 -12.13
CA ILE A 39 -24.63 6.15 -12.61
C ILE A 39 -24.09 7.19 -11.61
N TYR A 40 -24.96 7.85 -10.87
CA TYR A 40 -24.56 8.80 -9.84
C TYR A 40 -23.86 8.13 -8.65
N ASP A 41 -24.26 6.89 -8.26
CA ASP A 41 -23.58 6.11 -7.24
C ASP A 41 -22.21 5.61 -7.74
N ALA A 42 -22.14 5.20 -9.03
CA ALA A 42 -20.88 4.82 -9.64
C ALA A 42 -19.89 5.99 -9.69
N PHE A 43 -20.39 7.19 -10.02
CA PHE A 43 -19.59 8.40 -10.04
C PHE A 43 -19.17 8.85 -8.63
N ALA A 44 -20.04 8.72 -7.64
CA ALA A 44 -19.69 8.96 -6.23
C ALA A 44 -18.60 7.99 -5.74
N GLY A 45 -18.69 6.71 -6.11
CA GLY A 45 -17.67 5.70 -5.84
C GLY A 45 -16.31 6.05 -6.49
N PHE A 46 -16.34 6.48 -7.75
CA PHE A 46 -15.14 6.99 -8.44
C PHE A 46 -14.46 8.11 -7.67
N ILE A 47 -15.23 9.14 -7.28
CA ILE A 47 -14.68 10.29 -6.54
C ILE A 47 -14.10 9.84 -5.19
N LYS A 48 -14.85 9.06 -4.42
CA LYS A 48 -14.40 8.59 -3.11
C LYS A 48 -13.12 7.75 -3.19
N ALA A 49 -13.03 6.84 -4.15
CA ALA A 49 -11.85 6.02 -4.35
C ALA A 49 -10.64 6.86 -4.77
N THR A 50 -10.82 7.78 -5.69
CA THR A 50 -9.78 8.72 -6.16
C THR A 50 -9.28 9.59 -5.00
N VAL A 51 -10.19 10.25 -4.28
CA VAL A 51 -9.84 11.11 -3.14
C VAL A 51 -9.22 10.31 -2.01
N GLY A 52 -9.73 9.11 -1.71
CA GLY A 52 -9.15 8.22 -0.71
C GLY A 52 -7.70 7.84 -1.02
N TYR A 53 -7.39 7.55 -2.29
CA TYR A 53 -6.00 7.31 -2.72
C TYR A 53 -5.13 8.57 -2.64
N MET A 54 -5.67 9.75 -2.97
CA MET A 54 -4.94 11.02 -2.81
C MET A 54 -4.60 11.30 -1.34
N ILE A 55 -5.54 11.04 -0.42
CA ILE A 55 -5.29 11.16 1.03
C ILE A 55 -4.18 10.21 1.45
N LEU A 56 -4.21 8.95 0.99
CA LEU A 56 -3.15 7.97 1.24
C LEU A 56 -1.79 8.49 0.75
N SER A 57 -1.74 9.07 -0.44
CA SER A 57 -0.50 9.64 -1.01
C SER A 57 0.05 10.78 -0.18
N VAL A 58 -0.80 11.64 0.37
CA VAL A 58 -0.39 12.73 1.28
C VAL A 58 0.24 12.16 2.55
N GLY A 59 -0.39 11.15 3.18
CA GLY A 59 0.15 10.50 4.37
C GLY A 59 1.50 9.82 4.09
N SER A 60 1.61 9.11 2.98
CA SER A 60 2.84 8.44 2.55
C SER A 60 3.98 9.44 2.27
N SER A 61 3.71 10.49 1.48
CA SER A 61 4.72 11.52 1.18
C SER A 61 5.17 12.26 2.43
N GLY A 62 4.25 12.51 3.37
CA GLY A 62 4.58 13.10 4.66
C GLY A 62 5.49 12.21 5.50
N LEU A 63 5.22 10.89 5.56
CA LEU A 63 6.10 9.94 6.24
C LEU A 63 7.51 9.95 5.62
N VAL A 64 7.61 9.84 4.31
CA VAL A 64 8.91 9.85 3.59
C VAL A 64 9.65 11.14 3.86
N GLY A 65 8.99 12.30 3.75
CA GLY A 65 9.58 13.60 4.02
C GLY A 65 10.09 13.75 5.47
N ASN A 66 9.38 13.17 6.42
CA ASN A 66 9.74 13.18 7.84
C ASN A 66 10.95 12.28 8.15
N PHE A 67 11.09 11.16 7.43
CA PHE A 67 12.20 10.21 7.60
C PHE A 67 13.47 10.60 6.85
N ARG A 68 13.34 11.27 5.71
CA ARG A 68 14.46 11.57 4.82
C ARG A 68 15.65 12.25 5.52
N PRO A 69 15.47 13.30 6.35
CA PRO A 69 16.57 13.93 7.06
C PRO A 69 17.35 12.97 7.95
N ILE A 70 16.63 12.08 8.63
CA ILE A 70 17.20 11.10 9.54
C ILE A 70 18.04 10.07 8.77
N LEU A 71 17.52 9.54 7.67
CA LEU A 71 18.22 8.55 6.84
C LEU A 71 19.47 9.15 6.18
N VAL A 72 19.36 10.37 5.65
CA VAL A 72 20.51 11.10 5.08
C VAL A 72 21.58 11.33 6.16
N GLY A 73 21.17 11.77 7.35
CA GLY A 73 22.08 12.00 8.47
C GLY A 73 22.82 10.73 8.92
N LEU A 74 22.13 9.61 9.00
CA LEU A 74 22.76 8.32 9.33
C LEU A 74 23.76 7.88 8.27
N LYS A 75 23.40 8.07 6.99
CA LYS A 75 24.31 7.77 5.87
C LYS A 75 25.57 8.63 5.94
N ASP A 76 25.43 9.93 6.05
CA ASP A 76 26.55 10.87 5.95
C ASP A 76 27.48 10.76 7.16
N ARG A 77 26.92 10.59 8.36
CA ARG A 77 27.70 10.55 9.59
C ARG A 77 28.38 9.21 9.86
N PHE A 78 27.73 8.10 9.48
CA PHE A 78 28.19 6.75 9.78
C PHE A 78 28.61 5.96 8.54
N ASN A 79 28.63 6.59 7.36
CA ASN A 79 28.91 5.94 6.08
C ASN A 79 28.09 4.65 5.89
N LEU A 80 26.83 4.69 6.35
CA LEU A 80 25.93 3.58 6.24
C LEU A 80 25.39 3.52 4.81
N HIS A 81 25.87 2.55 4.06
CA HIS A 81 25.30 2.22 2.75
C HIS A 81 24.02 1.39 2.95
N ALA A 82 22.98 2.01 3.50
CA ALA A 82 21.67 1.39 3.64
C ALA A 82 20.83 1.72 2.41
N MET A 83 20.31 0.69 1.76
CA MET A 83 19.27 0.84 0.76
C MET A 83 17.94 0.73 1.47
N VAL A 84 17.16 1.82 1.51
CA VAL A 84 15.78 1.77 2.00
C VAL A 84 14.91 1.25 0.86
N ILE A 85 14.48 0.02 0.98
CA ILE A 85 13.50 -0.57 0.06
C ILE A 85 12.12 -0.25 0.61
N ASP A 86 11.68 0.97 0.44
CA ASP A 86 10.29 1.37 0.66
C ASP A 86 9.54 1.30 -0.67
N PRO A 87 8.39 0.61 -0.73
CA PRO A 87 7.61 0.49 -1.96
C PRO A 87 7.14 1.84 -2.54
N TYR A 88 6.86 2.82 -1.70
CA TYR A 88 6.47 4.16 -2.15
C TYR A 88 7.66 4.96 -2.69
N PHE A 89 8.81 4.85 -2.02
CA PHE A 89 10.04 5.42 -2.52
C PHE A 89 10.44 4.78 -3.86
N GLY A 90 10.33 3.45 -3.97
CA GLY A 90 10.58 2.72 -5.22
C GLY A 90 9.67 3.20 -6.35
N GLN A 91 8.38 3.42 -6.10
CA GLN A 91 7.46 3.96 -7.10
C GLN A 91 7.85 5.36 -7.56
N ASN A 92 8.21 6.26 -6.65
CA ASN A 92 8.63 7.61 -6.99
C ASN A 92 9.94 7.62 -7.76
N ALA A 93 10.93 6.84 -7.31
CA ALA A 93 12.22 6.70 -8.00
C ALA A 93 12.04 6.16 -9.43
N VAL A 94 11.13 5.20 -9.62
CA VAL A 94 10.79 4.66 -10.94
C VAL A 94 10.13 5.72 -11.81
N THR A 95 9.20 6.49 -11.25
CA THR A 95 8.48 7.53 -12.02
C THR A 95 9.43 8.61 -12.52
N GLU A 96 10.39 9.02 -11.69
CA GLU A 96 11.34 10.09 -12.02
C GLU A 96 12.55 9.56 -12.80
N GLY A 97 13.08 8.39 -12.42
CA GLY A 97 14.36 7.88 -12.96
C GLY A 97 14.25 7.02 -14.21
N LEU A 98 13.08 6.45 -14.54
CA LEU A 98 12.93 5.57 -15.70
C LEU A 98 13.33 6.25 -17.03
N GLN A 99 12.88 7.49 -17.21
CA GLN A 99 13.16 8.26 -18.43
C GLN A 99 14.64 8.66 -18.49
N GLU A 100 15.18 9.13 -17.38
CA GLU A 100 16.55 9.65 -17.32
C GLU A 100 17.60 8.55 -17.46
N GLN A 101 17.39 7.40 -16.80
CA GLN A 101 18.41 6.35 -16.74
C GLN A 101 18.26 5.28 -17.81
N PHE A 102 17.04 5.00 -18.26
CA PHE A 102 16.79 3.90 -19.19
C PHE A 102 16.08 4.32 -20.48
N GLY A 103 15.72 5.60 -20.64
CA GLY A 103 14.93 6.08 -21.76
C GLY A 103 13.54 5.40 -21.86
N ARG A 104 12.99 4.95 -20.73
CA ARG A 104 11.72 4.23 -20.62
C ARG A 104 10.65 5.13 -20.04
N THR A 105 9.40 4.87 -20.40
CA THR A 105 8.27 5.65 -19.89
C THR A 105 7.52 4.88 -18.81
N PHE A 106 6.94 5.60 -17.85
CA PHE A 106 6.10 5.01 -16.80
C PHE A 106 4.87 4.27 -17.34
N SER A 107 4.41 4.60 -18.56
CA SER A 107 3.35 3.86 -19.26
C SER A 107 3.68 2.37 -19.44
N GLN A 108 4.94 2.00 -19.53
CA GLN A 108 5.34 0.58 -19.59
C GLN A 108 5.06 -0.15 -18.29
N VAL A 109 5.20 0.51 -17.13
CA VAL A 109 4.80 -0.04 -15.84
C VAL A 109 3.29 -0.29 -15.79
N MET A 110 2.50 0.62 -16.36
CA MET A 110 1.04 0.46 -16.43
C MET A 110 0.64 -0.72 -17.32
N ILE A 111 1.31 -0.91 -18.45
CA ILE A 111 1.09 -2.07 -19.34
C ILE A 111 1.48 -3.37 -18.62
N LEU A 112 2.61 -3.37 -17.92
CA LEU A 112 3.05 -4.50 -17.10
C LEU A 112 2.01 -4.89 -16.06
N LEU A 113 1.50 -3.90 -15.31
CA LEU A 113 0.45 -4.08 -14.32
C LEU A 113 -0.80 -4.69 -14.95
N LEU A 114 -1.23 -4.18 -16.10
CA LEU A 114 -2.42 -4.67 -16.79
C LEU A 114 -2.24 -6.14 -17.23
N ILE A 115 -1.09 -6.50 -17.81
CA ILE A 115 -0.78 -7.88 -18.19
C ILE A 115 -0.82 -8.80 -16.96
N ALA A 116 -0.19 -8.38 -15.86
CA ALA A 116 -0.17 -9.14 -14.62
C ALA A 116 -1.58 -9.31 -14.03
N PHE A 117 -2.41 -8.27 -14.08
CA PHE A 117 -3.78 -8.33 -13.61
C PHE A 117 -4.64 -9.27 -14.46
N ILE A 118 -4.53 -9.18 -15.79
CA ILE A 118 -5.22 -10.10 -16.71
C ILE A 118 -4.79 -11.54 -16.42
N MET A 119 -3.49 -11.80 -16.24
CA MET A 119 -2.99 -13.14 -15.89
C MET A 119 -3.59 -13.65 -14.58
N ASN A 120 -3.67 -12.78 -13.56
CA ASN A 120 -4.32 -13.13 -12.30
C ASN A 120 -5.79 -13.51 -12.49
N LEU A 121 -6.55 -12.72 -13.26
CA LEU A 121 -7.95 -13.01 -13.60
C LEU A 121 -8.09 -14.34 -14.35
N VAL A 122 -7.23 -14.62 -15.33
CA VAL A 122 -7.23 -15.87 -16.10
C VAL A 122 -6.98 -17.08 -15.19
N LEU A 123 -6.01 -16.99 -14.29
CA LEU A 123 -5.72 -18.09 -13.35
C LEU A 123 -6.92 -18.39 -12.44
N VAL A 124 -7.59 -17.36 -11.94
CA VAL A 124 -8.80 -17.54 -11.12
C VAL A 124 -9.99 -18.03 -11.97
N ARG A 125 -10.11 -17.58 -13.24
CA ARG A 125 -11.15 -18.09 -14.17
C ARG A 125 -11.00 -19.57 -14.43
N LEU A 126 -9.75 -20.06 -14.45
CA LEU A 126 -9.39 -21.47 -14.61
C LEU A 126 -9.38 -22.24 -13.28
N LYS A 127 -10.19 -21.82 -12.29
CA LYS A 127 -10.23 -22.41 -10.93
C LYS A 127 -10.42 -23.92 -10.89
N LYS A 128 -11.01 -24.53 -11.91
CA LYS A 128 -11.14 -25.99 -12.01
C LYS A 128 -9.78 -26.69 -12.05
N TRP A 129 -8.79 -26.07 -12.68
CA TRP A 129 -7.43 -26.60 -12.85
C TRP A 129 -6.46 -26.03 -11.83
N THR A 130 -6.50 -24.73 -11.63
CA THR A 130 -5.58 -24.00 -10.75
C THR A 130 -5.94 -24.09 -9.28
N LYS A 131 -7.22 -24.39 -8.96
CA LYS A 131 -7.83 -24.32 -7.62
C LYS A 131 -7.74 -22.93 -6.96
N MET A 132 -7.36 -21.91 -7.75
CA MET A 132 -7.28 -20.53 -7.28
C MET A 132 -8.65 -19.90 -7.28
N ARG A 133 -8.96 -19.16 -6.21
CA ARG A 133 -10.27 -18.52 -6.01
C ARG A 133 -10.17 -17.06 -5.56
N ALA A 134 -9.00 -16.59 -5.15
CA ALA A 134 -8.78 -15.20 -4.77
C ALA A 134 -8.12 -14.42 -5.91
N VAL A 135 -8.66 -13.23 -6.17
CA VAL A 135 -8.11 -12.24 -7.09
C VAL A 135 -7.39 -11.16 -6.29
N PHE A 136 -6.14 -10.90 -6.61
CA PHE A 136 -5.39 -9.80 -6.02
C PHE A 136 -5.94 -8.46 -6.53
N THR A 137 -6.38 -7.59 -5.64
CA THR A 137 -7.14 -6.41 -6.02
C THR A 137 -6.67 -5.12 -5.34
N THR A 138 -5.57 -5.21 -4.61
CA THR A 138 -4.98 -4.06 -3.91
C THR A 138 -4.18 -3.20 -4.89
N GLY A 139 -4.87 -2.31 -5.60
CA GLY A 139 -4.34 -1.58 -6.76
C GLY A 139 -3.05 -0.80 -6.47
N HIS A 140 -2.94 -0.13 -5.33
CA HIS A 140 -1.72 0.61 -4.97
C HIS A 140 -0.52 -0.33 -4.75
N VAL A 141 -0.74 -1.50 -4.13
CA VAL A 141 0.31 -2.51 -3.95
C VAL A 141 0.73 -3.10 -5.29
N GLN A 142 -0.22 -3.36 -6.19
CA GLN A 142 0.06 -3.81 -7.55
C GLN A 142 0.94 -2.80 -8.30
N MET A 143 0.64 -1.51 -8.17
CA MET A 143 1.41 -0.45 -8.78
C MET A 143 2.85 -0.41 -8.24
N GLN A 144 3.01 -0.46 -6.93
CA GLN A 144 4.32 -0.46 -6.27
C GLN A 144 5.15 -1.67 -6.68
N GLN A 145 4.55 -2.86 -6.67
CA GLN A 145 5.24 -4.08 -7.07
C GLN A 145 5.59 -4.10 -8.56
N ALA A 146 4.70 -3.62 -9.43
CA ALA A 146 4.98 -3.50 -10.86
C ALA A 146 6.12 -2.51 -11.12
N SER A 147 6.11 -1.36 -10.44
CA SER A 147 7.17 -0.35 -10.53
C SER A 147 8.52 -0.91 -10.08
N THR A 148 8.55 -1.50 -8.89
CA THR A 148 9.79 -2.07 -8.33
C THR A 148 10.32 -3.22 -9.19
N ALA A 149 9.45 -4.12 -9.65
CA ALA A 149 9.85 -5.24 -10.49
C ALA A 149 10.38 -4.77 -11.85
N PHE A 150 9.73 -3.76 -12.45
CA PHE A 150 10.19 -3.19 -13.72
C PHE A 150 11.56 -2.51 -13.59
N TRP A 151 11.77 -1.77 -12.50
CA TRP A 151 13.04 -1.14 -12.18
C TRP A 151 14.15 -2.17 -11.98
N LEU A 152 13.91 -3.19 -11.16
CA LEU A 152 14.89 -4.23 -10.88
C LEU A 152 15.29 -5.02 -12.13
N ILE A 153 14.33 -5.39 -12.98
CA ILE A 153 14.63 -6.14 -14.20
C ILE A 153 15.49 -5.33 -15.17
N LEU A 154 15.28 -4.02 -15.25
CA LEU A 154 16.08 -3.13 -16.10
C LEU A 154 17.52 -3.01 -15.59
N PHE A 155 17.73 -3.00 -14.27
CA PHE A 155 19.08 -3.04 -13.71
C PHE A 155 19.79 -4.37 -13.97
N CYS A 156 19.09 -5.48 -13.79
CA CYS A 156 19.65 -6.81 -14.01
C CYS A 156 19.90 -7.11 -15.49
N PHE A 157 19.02 -6.61 -16.36
CA PHE A 157 19.06 -6.92 -17.80
C PHE A 157 18.86 -5.66 -18.66
N PRO A 158 19.79 -4.69 -18.63
CA PRO A 158 19.61 -3.38 -19.29
C PRO A 158 19.47 -3.47 -20.82
N LYS A 159 19.95 -4.57 -21.43
CA LYS A 159 19.86 -4.80 -22.88
C LYS A 159 18.55 -5.49 -23.32
N LEU A 160 17.70 -5.89 -22.38
CA LEU A 160 16.44 -6.56 -22.72
C LEU A 160 15.47 -5.57 -23.37
N GLY A 161 14.85 -5.98 -24.48
CA GLY A 161 13.79 -5.18 -25.12
C GLY A 161 12.55 -5.01 -24.25
N SER A 162 11.75 -3.97 -24.51
CA SER A 162 10.54 -3.67 -23.73
C SER A 162 9.53 -4.81 -23.76
N THR A 163 9.24 -5.37 -24.93
CA THR A 163 8.21 -6.41 -25.11
C THR A 163 8.49 -7.68 -24.31
N PRO A 164 9.70 -8.28 -24.36
CA PRO A 164 10.02 -9.43 -23.51
C PRO A 164 9.88 -9.13 -22.01
N ILE A 165 10.35 -7.95 -21.58
CA ILE A 165 10.22 -7.53 -20.17
C ILE A 165 8.75 -7.48 -19.74
N LEU A 166 7.91 -6.81 -20.53
CA LEU A 166 6.49 -6.64 -20.20
C LEU A 166 5.76 -7.97 -20.13
N ILE A 167 6.00 -8.86 -21.07
CA ILE A 167 5.35 -10.17 -21.10
C ILE A 167 5.84 -11.05 -19.94
N VAL A 168 7.15 -11.27 -19.84
CA VAL A 168 7.71 -12.20 -18.85
C VAL A 168 7.41 -11.72 -17.43
N MET A 169 7.67 -10.44 -17.14
CA MET A 169 7.42 -9.89 -15.80
C MET A 169 5.92 -9.77 -15.52
N GLY A 170 5.10 -9.49 -16.52
CA GLY A 170 3.64 -9.50 -16.36
C GLY A 170 3.11 -10.88 -15.98
N LEU A 171 3.60 -11.94 -16.61
CA LEU A 171 3.24 -13.32 -16.26
C LEU A 171 3.74 -13.70 -14.86
N ILE A 172 4.98 -13.36 -14.51
CA ILE A 172 5.56 -13.63 -13.19
C ILE A 172 4.78 -12.91 -12.10
N LEU A 173 4.52 -11.61 -12.26
CA LEU A 173 3.75 -10.83 -11.29
C LEU A 173 2.31 -11.30 -11.16
N GLY A 174 1.66 -11.63 -12.29
CA GLY A 174 0.30 -12.17 -12.27
C GLY A 174 0.21 -13.51 -11.53
N LEU A 175 1.20 -14.39 -11.73
CA LEU A 175 1.33 -15.63 -10.98
C LEU A 175 1.61 -15.37 -9.49
N TYR A 176 2.54 -14.46 -9.18
CA TYR A 176 2.87 -14.04 -7.81
C TYR A 176 1.63 -13.54 -7.07
N TRP A 177 0.82 -12.67 -7.69
CA TRP A 177 -0.42 -12.17 -7.11
C TRP A 177 -1.45 -13.26 -6.91
N ALA A 178 -1.63 -14.12 -7.92
CA ALA A 178 -2.58 -15.22 -7.83
C ALA A 178 -2.22 -16.21 -6.73
N VAL A 179 -0.96 -16.67 -6.68
CA VAL A 179 -0.49 -17.62 -5.66
C VAL A 179 -0.56 -16.99 -4.27
N GLY A 180 0.01 -15.79 -4.08
CA GLY A 180 0.09 -15.17 -2.78
C GLY A 180 -1.26 -14.88 -2.16
N SER A 181 -2.21 -14.29 -2.93
CA SER A 181 -3.56 -14.02 -2.43
C SER A 181 -4.33 -15.32 -2.12
N ASN A 182 -4.08 -16.40 -2.85
CA ASN A 182 -4.74 -17.67 -2.57
C ASN A 182 -4.19 -18.40 -1.34
N LEU A 183 -2.91 -18.22 -1.01
CA LEU A 183 -2.32 -18.77 0.21
C LEU A 183 -2.89 -18.12 1.49
N THR A 184 -3.37 -16.89 1.41
CA THR A 184 -3.92 -16.16 2.56
C THR A 184 -5.42 -16.37 2.76
N VAL A 185 -6.13 -17.01 1.81
CA VAL A 185 -7.59 -17.15 1.88
C VAL A 185 -8.04 -17.82 3.18
N GLU A 186 -7.56 -19.03 3.47
CA GLU A 186 -8.02 -19.78 4.64
C GLU A 186 -7.70 -19.07 5.94
N ILE A 187 -6.48 -18.52 6.05
CA ILE A 187 -6.02 -17.80 7.24
C ILE A 187 -6.88 -16.56 7.47
N THR A 188 -7.20 -15.84 6.39
CA THR A 188 -8.04 -14.64 6.48
C THR A 188 -9.47 -15.01 6.86
N GLN A 189 -10.05 -16.05 6.27
CA GLN A 189 -11.40 -16.50 6.62
C GLN A 189 -11.50 -16.93 8.10
N GLU A 190 -10.50 -17.65 8.61
CA GLU A 190 -10.46 -18.04 10.03
C GLU A 190 -10.31 -16.82 10.96
N LEU A 191 -9.47 -15.84 10.57
CA LEU A 191 -9.24 -14.64 11.37
C LEU A 191 -10.47 -13.73 11.42
N THR A 192 -11.21 -13.65 10.31
CA THR A 192 -12.35 -12.73 10.14
C THR A 192 -13.70 -13.42 10.29
N GLU A 193 -13.73 -14.67 10.77
CA GLU A 193 -14.97 -15.46 10.95
C GLU A 193 -15.82 -15.52 9.68
N GLY A 194 -15.17 -15.63 8.53
CA GLY A 194 -15.84 -15.72 7.24
C GLY A 194 -16.07 -14.40 6.52
N GLY A 195 -15.20 -13.42 6.72
CA GLY A 195 -15.33 -12.05 6.15
C GLY A 195 -15.39 -11.95 4.63
N GLY A 196 -15.26 -13.06 3.88
CA GLY A 196 -15.48 -13.10 2.43
C GLY A 196 -14.37 -12.48 1.58
N PHE A 197 -13.19 -12.19 2.14
CA PHE A 197 -12.03 -11.67 1.44
C PHE A 197 -10.73 -12.40 1.81
N ALA A 198 -9.66 -12.15 1.07
CA ALA A 198 -8.31 -12.60 1.37
C ALA A 198 -7.39 -11.40 1.55
N ILE A 199 -6.29 -11.56 2.29
CA ILE A 199 -5.25 -10.52 2.36
C ILE A 199 -4.38 -10.62 1.12
N ALA A 200 -4.34 -9.53 0.34
CA ALA A 200 -3.50 -9.38 -0.84
C ALA A 200 -2.62 -8.14 -0.68
N HIS A 201 -1.46 -8.34 -0.09
CA HIS A 201 -0.53 -7.27 0.25
C HIS A 201 0.93 -7.75 0.07
N GLN A 202 1.90 -6.87 0.30
CA GLN A 202 3.34 -7.15 0.13
C GLN A 202 3.81 -8.35 0.97
N GLN A 203 3.30 -8.49 2.20
CA GLN A 203 3.68 -9.52 3.18
C GLN A 203 2.86 -10.80 3.10
N MET A 204 2.06 -11.04 2.05
CA MET A 204 1.12 -12.16 1.95
C MET A 204 1.76 -13.54 2.14
N PHE A 205 2.99 -13.75 1.65
CA PHE A 205 3.73 -15.00 1.88
C PHE A 205 4.16 -15.17 3.33
N GLY A 206 4.59 -14.07 3.98
CA GLY A 206 4.89 -14.05 5.41
C GLY A 206 3.64 -14.35 6.25
N ILE A 207 2.51 -13.73 5.90
CA ILE A 207 1.22 -14.01 6.56
C ILE A 207 0.83 -15.48 6.41
N ALA A 208 0.96 -16.05 5.21
CA ALA A 208 0.66 -17.47 4.96
C ALA A 208 1.57 -18.39 5.78
N LEU A 209 2.87 -18.10 5.83
CA LEU A 209 3.85 -18.89 6.59
C LEU A 209 3.58 -18.79 8.10
N PHE A 210 3.59 -17.59 8.64
CA PHE A 210 3.46 -17.39 10.10
C PHE A 210 2.05 -17.71 10.60
N GLY A 211 1.01 -17.45 9.81
CA GLY A 211 -0.35 -17.87 10.12
C GLY A 211 -0.48 -19.39 10.20
N SER A 212 0.18 -20.11 9.27
CA SER A 212 0.21 -21.59 9.31
C SER A 212 0.97 -22.12 10.52
N ILE A 213 2.06 -21.48 10.91
CA ILE A 213 2.83 -21.81 12.13
C ILE A 213 1.98 -21.53 13.37
N ALA A 214 1.40 -20.33 13.46
CA ALA A 214 0.55 -19.93 14.58
C ALA A 214 -0.63 -20.89 14.78
N LYS A 215 -1.26 -21.34 13.68
CA LYS A 215 -2.33 -22.34 13.73
C LYS A 215 -1.87 -23.67 14.35
N LYS A 216 -0.65 -24.11 14.06
CA LYS A 216 -0.08 -25.33 14.64
C LYS A 216 0.34 -25.16 16.09
N MET A 217 0.73 -23.96 16.48
CA MET A 217 1.18 -23.62 17.85
C MET A 217 0.02 -23.23 18.79
N LYS A 218 -1.17 -23.00 18.24
CA LYS A 218 -2.35 -22.60 19.02
C LYS A 218 -2.71 -23.71 20.02
N GLY A 219 -2.56 -23.42 21.31
CA GLY A 219 -3.02 -24.27 22.41
C GLY A 219 -4.48 -23.94 22.79
N GLU A 220 -5.13 -24.86 23.54
CA GLU A 220 -6.50 -24.68 24.04
C GLU A 220 -6.68 -23.42 24.93
N ASN A 221 -5.61 -22.99 25.60
CA ASN A 221 -5.59 -21.82 26.49
C ASN A 221 -4.90 -20.61 25.87
N SER A 222 -4.81 -20.50 24.55
CA SER A 222 -4.20 -19.34 23.87
C SER A 222 -5.03 -18.09 24.15
N LYS A 223 -4.41 -17.10 24.80
CA LYS A 223 -5.00 -15.79 25.04
C LYS A 223 -4.87 -14.93 23.80
N ARG A 224 -5.90 -14.15 23.50
CA ARG A 224 -5.82 -13.08 22.49
C ARG A 224 -5.01 -11.91 23.06
N LEU A 225 -4.42 -11.09 22.19
CA LEU A 225 -3.70 -9.90 22.60
C LEU A 225 -4.61 -8.94 23.41
N ASP A 226 -5.89 -8.88 23.02
CA ASP A 226 -6.92 -8.04 23.65
C ASP A 226 -7.29 -8.52 25.07
N ASP A 227 -7.01 -9.80 25.38
CA ASP A 227 -7.23 -10.36 26.74
C ASP A 227 -6.11 -10.00 27.71
N LEU A 228 -5.00 -9.40 27.21
CA LEU A 228 -3.89 -8.97 28.04
C LEU A 228 -4.24 -7.68 28.80
N LYS A 229 -4.45 -7.80 30.09
CA LYS A 229 -4.66 -6.65 30.97
C LYS A 229 -3.31 -6.03 31.30
N PHE A 230 -3.02 -4.89 30.72
CA PHE A 230 -1.84 -4.10 31.09
C PHE A 230 -2.04 -3.40 32.45
N PRO A 231 -0.96 -3.23 33.25
CA PRO A 231 -0.99 -2.34 34.42
C PRO A 231 -1.50 -0.95 34.03
N GLY A 232 -2.18 -0.26 34.95
CA GLY A 232 -2.89 0.99 34.67
C GLY A 232 -2.05 2.06 33.95
N PHE A 233 -0.75 2.16 34.27
CA PHE A 233 0.14 3.12 33.59
C PHE A 233 0.48 2.74 32.13
N LEU A 234 0.37 1.45 31.77
CA LEU A 234 0.58 0.98 30.39
C LEU A 234 -0.70 1.04 29.55
N SER A 235 -1.86 1.35 30.17
CA SER A 235 -3.11 1.51 29.44
C SER A 235 -3.06 2.63 28.39
N ILE A 236 -2.13 3.58 28.54
CA ILE A 236 -1.87 4.64 27.57
C ILE A 236 -1.48 4.07 26.18
N PHE A 237 -0.90 2.87 26.12
CA PHE A 237 -0.54 2.19 24.87
C PHE A 237 -1.73 1.51 24.17
N ASN A 238 -2.91 1.48 24.79
CA ASN A 238 -4.13 1.00 24.14
C ASN A 238 -4.63 1.99 23.09
N GLU A 239 -4.24 3.27 23.20
CA GLU A 239 -4.57 4.31 22.24
C GLU A 239 -3.47 4.36 21.17
N ASN A 240 -3.82 3.94 19.94
CA ASN A 240 -2.84 3.72 18.86
C ASN A 240 -2.03 4.98 18.52
N MET A 241 -2.68 6.16 18.47
CA MET A 241 -2.01 7.43 18.17
C MET A 241 -1.01 7.81 19.26
N VAL A 242 -1.39 7.61 20.53
CA VAL A 242 -0.53 7.90 21.68
C VAL A 242 0.65 6.93 21.73
N ALA A 243 0.37 5.62 21.59
CA ALA A 243 1.41 4.58 21.54
C ALA A 243 2.43 4.86 20.44
N THR A 244 1.96 5.15 19.22
CA THR A 244 2.82 5.49 18.08
C THR A 244 3.65 6.72 18.38
N SER A 245 3.06 7.79 18.92
CA SER A 245 3.77 9.03 19.24
C SER A 245 4.88 8.81 20.27
N ILE A 246 4.60 8.06 21.34
CA ILE A 246 5.59 7.76 22.40
C ILE A 246 6.72 6.90 21.84
N LEU A 247 6.40 5.81 21.14
CA LEU A 247 7.40 4.91 20.57
C LEU A 247 8.29 5.63 19.55
N MET A 248 7.69 6.46 18.70
CA MET A 248 8.44 7.23 17.72
C MET A 248 9.26 8.34 18.36
N PHE A 249 8.79 8.94 19.45
CA PHE A 249 9.60 9.91 20.21
C PHE A 249 10.84 9.26 20.82
N LEU A 250 10.72 8.07 21.38
CA LEU A 250 11.86 7.32 21.90
C LEU A 250 12.81 6.90 20.77
N PHE A 251 12.28 6.39 19.67
CA PHE A 251 13.06 5.90 18.54
C PHE A 251 13.77 7.04 17.81
N PHE A 252 13.04 8.06 17.37
CA PHE A 252 13.65 9.23 16.71
C PHE A 252 14.50 10.06 17.66
N GLY A 253 14.09 10.16 18.93
CA GLY A 253 14.87 10.83 19.94
C GLY A 253 16.25 10.23 20.09
N ALA A 254 16.34 8.88 20.17
CA ALA A 254 17.62 8.19 20.23
C ALA A 254 18.49 8.46 18.98
N ILE A 255 17.92 8.36 17.79
CA ILE A 255 18.65 8.58 16.53
C ILE A 255 19.09 10.04 16.40
N LEU A 256 18.20 10.99 16.66
CA LEU A 256 18.50 12.41 16.54
C LEU A 256 19.54 12.87 17.58
N MET A 257 19.53 12.30 18.80
CA MET A 257 20.60 12.52 19.79
C MET A 257 21.95 12.03 19.30
N VAL A 258 21.99 10.89 18.63
CA VAL A 258 23.23 10.35 18.04
C VAL A 258 23.72 11.21 16.88
N LEU A 259 22.82 11.74 16.04
CA LEU A 259 23.16 12.67 14.97
C LEU A 259 23.68 14.01 15.51
N GLY A 260 23.06 14.51 16.58
CA GLY A 260 23.40 15.77 17.22
C GLY A 260 22.80 17.00 16.53
N LYS A 261 22.55 18.05 17.32
CA LYS A 261 21.96 19.30 16.82
C LYS A 261 22.85 19.98 15.77
N ASP A 262 24.16 20.00 15.99
CA ASP A 262 25.10 20.72 15.13
C ASP A 262 25.09 20.17 13.70
N TYR A 263 25.08 18.85 13.56
CA TYR A 263 24.94 18.23 12.24
C TYR A 263 23.62 18.60 11.56
N LEU A 264 22.50 18.57 12.28
CA LEU A 264 21.20 18.88 11.72
C LEU A 264 21.06 20.36 11.29
N VAL A 265 21.74 21.25 11.98
CA VAL A 265 21.84 22.69 11.62
C VAL A 265 22.70 22.83 10.36
N GLU A 266 23.86 22.20 10.32
CA GLU A 266 24.78 22.25 9.18
C GLU A 266 24.15 21.66 7.91
N ALA A 267 23.39 20.58 8.05
CA ALA A 267 22.66 19.95 6.98
C ALA A 267 21.36 20.71 6.56
N GLY A 268 21.00 21.78 7.27
CA GLY A 268 19.83 22.61 6.97
C GLY A 268 18.48 21.99 7.36
N PHE A 269 18.46 20.96 8.19
CA PHE A 269 17.23 20.32 8.66
C PHE A 269 16.58 21.03 9.83
N ILE A 270 17.35 21.77 10.61
CA ILE A 270 16.90 22.53 11.78
C ILE A 270 17.54 23.93 11.75
N ALA A 271 16.79 24.94 12.10
CA ALA A 271 17.34 26.28 12.27
C ALA A 271 18.19 26.34 13.56
N GLU A 272 19.26 27.13 13.57
CA GLU A 272 20.15 27.31 14.73
C GLU A 272 19.39 27.74 15.99
N THR A 273 18.39 28.62 15.81
CA THR A 273 17.51 29.13 16.86
C THR A 273 16.46 28.15 17.34
N GLN A 274 16.24 27.04 16.61
CA GLN A 274 15.19 26.07 16.92
C GLN A 274 15.62 25.17 18.09
N ASN A 275 14.70 24.95 19.02
CA ASN A 275 14.94 24.05 20.15
C ASN A 275 14.93 22.59 19.69
N PHE A 276 16.01 21.86 19.95
CA PHE A 276 16.23 20.49 19.54
C PHE A 276 15.19 19.50 20.10
N PHE A 277 14.78 19.70 21.37
CA PHE A 277 13.76 18.85 21.99
C PHE A 277 12.41 18.96 21.28
N PHE A 278 11.98 20.19 20.99
CA PHE A 278 10.72 20.42 20.26
C PHE A 278 10.80 19.94 18.82
N TYR A 279 11.96 20.04 18.16
CA TYR A 279 12.16 19.46 16.84
C TYR A 279 11.97 17.93 16.87
N THR A 280 12.62 17.25 17.80
CA THR A 280 12.50 15.79 17.98
C THR A 280 11.04 15.38 18.26
N MET A 281 10.38 16.10 19.16
CA MET A 281 8.99 15.84 19.49
C MET A 281 8.06 16.04 18.30
N THR A 282 8.25 17.12 17.54
CA THR A 282 7.49 17.40 16.33
C THR A 282 7.69 16.31 15.27
N THR A 283 8.93 15.89 15.06
CA THR A 283 9.27 14.80 14.12
C THR A 283 8.56 13.50 14.49
N ALA A 284 8.54 13.16 15.77
CA ALA A 284 7.85 11.97 16.27
C ALA A 284 6.32 12.06 16.12
N PHE A 285 5.74 13.21 16.45
CA PHE A 285 4.30 13.42 16.35
C PHE A 285 3.82 13.50 14.90
N ASN A 286 4.61 14.09 14.02
CA ASN A 286 4.33 14.09 12.59
C ASN A 286 4.24 12.67 12.02
N PHE A 287 5.02 11.73 12.53
CA PHE A 287 4.88 10.34 12.14
C PHE A 287 3.47 9.80 12.45
N ALA A 288 2.98 10.02 13.67
CA ALA A 288 1.63 9.60 14.06
C ALA A 288 0.54 10.30 13.23
N VAL A 289 0.72 11.59 12.93
CA VAL A 289 -0.19 12.37 12.08
C VAL A 289 -0.26 11.79 10.67
N TYR A 290 0.89 11.59 10.03
CA TYR A 290 0.92 11.03 8.66
C TYR A 290 0.41 9.61 8.61
N LEU A 291 0.67 8.80 9.64
CA LEU A 291 0.12 7.46 9.76
C LEU A 291 -1.42 7.48 9.86
N ALA A 292 -1.98 8.40 10.64
CA ALA A 292 -3.42 8.57 10.74
C ALA A 292 -4.07 9.02 9.41
N ILE A 293 -3.43 9.96 8.70
CA ILE A 293 -3.86 10.38 7.37
C ILE A 293 -3.81 9.20 6.38
N LEU A 294 -2.73 8.43 6.39
CA LEU A 294 -2.57 7.24 5.56
C LEU A 294 -3.69 6.22 5.82
N GLN A 295 -3.98 5.93 7.09
CA GLN A 295 -5.06 5.02 7.49
C GLN A 295 -6.44 5.51 7.03
N LEU A 296 -6.71 6.82 7.12
CA LEU A 296 -7.96 7.42 6.62
C LEU A 296 -8.09 7.21 5.10
N GLY A 297 -7.04 7.49 4.35
CA GLY A 297 -7.00 7.27 2.90
C GLY A 297 -7.28 5.82 2.54
N VAL A 298 -6.59 4.87 3.18
CA VAL A 298 -6.79 3.43 2.99
C VAL A 298 -8.24 3.03 3.25
N ARG A 299 -8.81 3.41 4.39
CA ARG A 299 -10.20 3.08 4.74
C ARG A 299 -11.19 3.56 3.67
N THR A 300 -10.96 4.77 3.17
CA THR A 300 -11.86 5.40 2.20
C THR A 300 -11.86 4.66 0.86
N PHE A 301 -10.69 4.41 0.26
CA PHE A 301 -10.68 3.78 -1.06
C PHE A 301 -10.87 2.26 -1.00
N VAL A 302 -10.40 1.57 0.05
CA VAL A 302 -10.58 0.11 0.20
C VAL A 302 -12.05 -0.27 0.25
N THR A 303 -12.88 0.51 0.95
CA THR A 303 -14.32 0.28 1.02
C THR A 303 -14.95 0.33 -0.37
N GLU A 304 -14.65 1.37 -1.14
CA GLU A 304 -15.20 1.54 -2.50
C GLU A 304 -14.66 0.47 -3.46
N LEU A 305 -13.39 0.14 -3.35
CA LEU A 305 -12.76 -0.88 -4.16
C LEU A 305 -13.37 -2.27 -3.89
N THR A 306 -13.56 -2.65 -2.62
CA THR A 306 -14.18 -3.92 -2.24
C THR A 306 -15.58 -4.04 -2.82
N ASN A 307 -16.40 -2.99 -2.72
CA ASN A 307 -17.71 -2.96 -3.33
C ASN A 307 -17.67 -3.13 -4.86
N SER A 308 -16.72 -2.47 -5.52
CA SER A 308 -16.49 -2.58 -6.96
C SER A 308 -16.12 -4.01 -7.36
N PHE A 309 -15.19 -4.62 -6.59
CA PHE A 309 -14.76 -5.98 -6.90
C PHE A 309 -15.82 -7.03 -6.71
N GLN A 310 -16.74 -6.85 -5.76
CA GLN A 310 -17.93 -7.70 -5.68
C GLN A 310 -18.71 -7.65 -7.00
N GLY A 311 -18.82 -6.47 -7.64
CA GLY A 311 -19.44 -6.32 -8.94
C GLY A 311 -18.73 -7.07 -10.06
N ILE A 312 -17.41 -6.90 -10.14
CA ILE A 312 -16.57 -7.58 -11.13
C ILE A 312 -16.61 -9.11 -10.88
N SER A 313 -16.42 -9.53 -9.65
CA SER A 313 -16.43 -10.94 -9.27
C SER A 313 -17.75 -11.62 -9.59
N ASN A 314 -18.87 -10.99 -9.26
CA ASN A 314 -20.19 -11.55 -9.53
C ASN A 314 -20.47 -11.66 -11.04
N SER A 315 -19.96 -10.72 -11.85
CA SER A 315 -20.20 -10.67 -13.28
C SER A 315 -19.27 -11.56 -14.10
N PHE A 316 -17.97 -11.55 -13.80
CA PHE A 316 -16.94 -12.27 -14.60
C PHE A 316 -16.37 -13.50 -13.94
N LEU A 317 -16.32 -13.53 -12.61
CA LEU A 317 -15.68 -14.56 -11.81
C LEU A 317 -16.59 -15.01 -10.65
N PRO A 318 -17.73 -15.65 -10.94
CA PRO A 318 -18.65 -16.08 -9.89
C PRO A 318 -17.96 -16.92 -8.81
N GLY A 319 -18.08 -16.48 -7.53
CA GLY A 319 -17.46 -17.11 -6.38
C GLY A 319 -15.94 -16.90 -6.25
N ALA A 320 -15.39 -15.88 -6.90
CA ALA A 320 -14.04 -15.41 -6.59
C ALA A 320 -14.04 -14.60 -5.29
N VAL A 321 -12.95 -14.73 -4.55
CA VAL A 321 -12.72 -14.01 -3.29
C VAL A 321 -11.88 -12.77 -3.62
N PRO A 322 -12.30 -11.54 -3.23
CA PRO A 322 -11.47 -10.37 -3.42
C PRO A 322 -10.25 -10.44 -2.48
N GLY A 323 -9.07 -10.26 -3.04
CA GLY A 323 -7.83 -10.11 -2.30
C GLY A 323 -7.58 -8.62 -2.04
N ILE A 324 -7.77 -8.16 -0.82
CA ILE A 324 -7.73 -6.75 -0.43
C ILE A 324 -6.59 -6.45 0.55
N ASP A 325 -6.39 -5.18 0.83
CA ASP A 325 -5.36 -4.70 1.74
C ASP A 325 -5.52 -5.28 3.16
N CYS A 326 -4.40 -5.53 3.83
CA CYS A 326 -4.37 -5.96 5.22
C CYS A 326 -5.02 -4.94 6.18
N ALA A 327 -5.07 -3.66 5.81
CA ALA A 327 -5.80 -2.65 6.56
C ALA A 327 -7.31 -2.95 6.70
N ALA A 328 -7.89 -3.70 5.77
CA ALA A 328 -9.28 -4.15 5.88
C ALA A 328 -9.52 -5.08 7.09
N VAL A 329 -8.52 -5.87 7.47
CA VAL A 329 -8.59 -6.71 8.68
C VAL A 329 -8.62 -5.83 9.92
N SER A 330 -7.76 -4.80 9.97
CA SER A 330 -7.72 -3.86 11.10
C SER A 330 -9.03 -3.11 11.27
N VAL A 331 -9.69 -2.72 10.17
CA VAL A 331 -10.99 -2.04 10.19
C VAL A 331 -12.10 -2.99 10.64
N SER A 332 -12.13 -4.21 10.13
CA SER A 332 -13.13 -5.22 10.53
C SER A 332 -12.99 -5.61 11.99
N TYR A 333 -11.76 -5.69 12.49
CA TYR A 333 -11.48 -6.01 13.88
C TYR A 333 -11.90 -4.89 14.85
N THR A 334 -11.72 -3.63 14.47
CA THR A 334 -12.20 -2.49 15.27
C THR A 334 -13.73 -2.40 15.33
N HIS A 335 -14.43 -2.88 14.30
CA HIS A 335 -15.90 -2.99 14.33
C HIS A 335 -16.39 -4.16 15.18
N LEU A 336 -15.61 -5.23 15.31
CA LEU A 336 -15.90 -6.35 16.20
C LEU A 336 -15.57 -6.05 17.67
N THR A 337 -14.69 -5.09 17.94
CA THR A 337 -14.28 -4.69 19.31
C THR A 337 -15.02 -3.46 19.84
N LEU A 338 -15.73 -2.72 18.99
CA LEU A 338 -16.69 -1.73 19.48
C LEU A 338 -17.92 -2.47 19.94
N PRO A 339 -18.21 -2.51 21.27
CA PRO A 339 -19.48 -3.02 21.71
C PRO A 339 -20.55 -2.16 21.05
N THR A 340 -21.40 -2.77 20.24
CA THR A 340 -22.68 -2.23 19.77
C THR A 340 -23.57 -1.97 21.00
N LYS A 341 -23.23 -0.95 21.75
CA LYS A 341 -24.08 -0.31 22.76
C LYS A 341 -24.12 1.17 22.46
N LEU A 342 -24.70 1.48 21.33
CA LEU A 342 -25.32 2.76 21.03
C LEU A 342 -26.49 2.47 20.09
N GLU A 343 -27.35 1.55 20.53
CA GLU A 343 -28.77 1.63 20.25
C GLU A 343 -29.36 2.54 21.30
N VAL A 344 -29.56 3.77 20.99
CA VAL A 344 -30.70 4.58 21.47
C VAL A 344 -31.10 5.53 20.37
#